data_3fe1c8d49781ec23f4d853e9894c5e78
#
_entry.id   3fe1c8d49781ec23f4d853e9894c5e78
#
_cell.length_a   1.000
_cell.length_b   1.000
_cell.length_c   1.000
_cell.angle_alpha   90.00
_cell.angle_beta   90.00
_cell.angle_gamma   90.00
#
_symmetry.space_group_name_H-M   'P 1'
#
loop_
_entity.id
_entity.type
_entity.pdbx_description
1 polymer ?
#
loop_
_entity_poly.entity_id
_entity_poly.type
_entity_poly.pdbx_seq_one_letter_code
_entity_poly.pdbx_strand_id
1 'polypeptide(L)'
;MGHRLRERRIAIGLTLKQVADGAGLSVGFISQIERGITMPSLSSLVSICKVLKTDVGTYLQQPRNTNRLSRHGERQVYSLVGAPSRNGAQPITYERVSSNFPGRHMHSVLMNIPAGYKSEVIAHDGEEMLYVLSGEVTSIVNDNHAILQAGDAEHFPSTHPHSVWNHTQSMAIALWVGTQELFGEESPDE
;
A
#
# COMPACT_ATOMS: atom_id res chain seq x y z
N MET A 1 -1.61 7.97 12.87
CA MET A 1 -2.20 6.74 12.30
C MET A 1 -2.20 5.59 13.31
N GLY A 2 -1.08 5.10 13.78
CA GLY A 2 -0.99 3.90 14.63
C GLY A 2 -1.89 3.91 15.87
N HIS A 3 -1.95 5.03 16.61
CA HIS A 3 -2.87 5.18 17.75
C HIS A 3 -4.34 4.98 17.36
N ARG A 4 -4.78 5.52 16.22
CA ARG A 4 -6.17 5.36 15.72
C ARG A 4 -6.48 3.92 15.31
N LEU A 5 -5.52 3.20 14.73
CA LEU A 5 -5.66 1.77 14.42
C LEU A 5 -5.80 0.96 15.71
N ARG A 6 -5.00 1.27 16.74
CA ARG A 6 -5.11 0.64 18.05
C ARG A 6 -6.46 0.89 18.72
N GLU A 7 -6.93 2.13 18.73
CA GLU A 7 -8.25 2.49 19.27
C GLU A 7 -9.35 1.70 18.58
N ARG A 8 -9.34 1.65 17.23
CA ARG A 8 -10.32 0.88 16.47
C ARG A 8 -10.27 -0.60 16.80
N ARG A 9 -9.07 -1.19 16.86
CA ARG A 9 -8.90 -2.60 17.26
C ARG A 9 -9.51 -2.89 18.62
N ILE A 10 -9.22 -2.07 19.61
CA ILE A 10 -9.75 -2.23 20.98
C ILE A 10 -11.28 -2.06 20.98
N ALA A 11 -11.81 -1.07 20.27
CA ALA A 11 -13.24 -0.79 20.20
C ALA A 11 -14.05 -1.98 19.64
N ILE A 12 -13.47 -2.78 18.72
CA ILE A 12 -14.11 -3.97 18.17
C ILE A 12 -13.68 -5.28 18.86
N GLY A 13 -12.94 -5.19 19.98
CA GLY A 13 -12.56 -6.32 20.82
C GLY A 13 -11.52 -7.27 20.27
N LEU A 14 -10.72 -6.85 19.25
CA LEU A 14 -9.71 -7.72 18.66
C LEU A 14 -8.37 -7.65 19.40
N THR A 15 -7.67 -8.78 19.47
CA THR A 15 -6.28 -8.88 19.92
C THR A 15 -5.32 -8.52 18.79
N LEU A 16 -4.06 -8.18 19.15
CA LEU A 16 -2.99 -7.99 18.16
C LEU A 16 -2.81 -9.23 17.26
N LYS A 17 -2.93 -10.44 17.87
CA LYS A 17 -2.79 -11.70 17.15
C LYS A 17 -3.90 -11.87 16.09
N GLN A 18 -5.15 -11.59 16.46
CA GLN A 18 -6.28 -11.69 15.50
C GLN A 18 -6.14 -10.73 14.33
N VAL A 19 -5.65 -9.50 14.58
CA VAL A 19 -5.40 -8.55 13.49
C VAL A 19 -4.24 -9.02 12.62
N ALA A 20 -3.16 -9.50 13.22
CA ALA A 20 -2.00 -10.01 12.49
C ALA A 20 -2.37 -11.20 11.60
N ASP A 21 -3.03 -12.22 12.18
CA ASP A 21 -3.46 -13.42 11.45
C ASP A 21 -4.41 -13.06 10.29
N GLY A 22 -5.37 -12.17 10.53
CA GLY A 22 -6.34 -11.75 9.51
C GLY A 22 -5.76 -10.85 8.41
N ALA A 23 -4.68 -10.13 8.69
CA ALA A 23 -4.01 -9.25 7.74
C ALA A 23 -2.82 -9.92 7.02
N GLY A 24 -2.47 -11.17 7.37
CA GLY A 24 -1.30 -11.85 6.83
C GLY A 24 0.03 -11.24 7.29
N LEU A 25 0.08 -10.65 8.49
CA LEU A 25 1.23 -9.91 9.01
C LEU A 25 1.70 -10.49 10.34
N SER A 26 2.92 -10.14 10.78
CA SER A 26 3.40 -10.57 12.09
C SER A 26 2.81 -9.73 13.24
N VAL A 27 2.60 -10.34 14.38
CA VAL A 27 2.14 -9.66 15.61
C VAL A 27 3.07 -8.52 16.01
N GLY A 28 4.38 -8.75 15.88
CA GLY A 28 5.41 -7.75 16.16
C GLY A 28 5.27 -6.53 15.26
N PHE A 29 4.98 -6.74 13.97
CA PHE A 29 4.81 -5.67 13.00
C PHE A 29 3.55 -4.84 13.32
N ILE A 30 2.40 -5.47 13.57
CA ILE A 30 1.18 -4.77 14.02
C ILE A 30 1.44 -3.94 15.28
N SER A 31 2.14 -4.52 16.27
CA SER A 31 2.50 -3.79 17.50
C SER A 31 3.39 -2.59 17.23
N GLN A 32 4.35 -2.70 16.30
CA GLN A 32 5.22 -1.57 15.92
C GLN A 32 4.42 -0.46 15.22
N ILE A 33 3.49 -0.81 14.33
CA ILE A 33 2.59 0.13 13.65
C ILE A 33 1.75 0.89 14.68
N GLU A 34 1.08 0.18 15.61
CA GLU A 34 0.23 0.81 16.63
C GLU A 34 1.00 1.78 17.54
N ARG A 35 2.27 1.51 17.80
CA ARG A 35 3.16 2.40 18.58
C ARG A 35 3.79 3.51 17.73
N GLY A 36 3.55 3.54 16.42
CA GLY A 36 4.14 4.54 15.52
C GLY A 36 5.65 4.36 15.27
N ILE A 37 6.20 3.17 15.57
CA ILE A 37 7.62 2.87 15.37
C ILE A 37 7.90 2.56 13.90
N THR A 38 6.94 1.97 13.20
CA THR A 38 7.02 1.67 11.76
C THR A 38 5.71 2.02 11.07
N MET A 39 5.79 2.14 9.75
CA MET A 39 4.63 2.39 8.90
C MET A 39 4.41 1.19 8.00
N PRO A 40 3.14 0.75 7.80
CA PRO A 40 2.80 -0.27 6.83
C PRO A 40 2.95 0.27 5.40
N SER A 41 3.10 -0.62 4.41
CA SER A 41 2.82 -0.27 3.01
C SER A 41 1.32 0.04 2.82
N LEU A 42 0.95 0.58 1.67
CA LEU A 42 -0.46 0.82 1.37
C LEU A 42 -1.26 -0.48 1.39
N SER A 43 -0.74 -1.54 0.78
CA SER A 43 -1.38 -2.86 0.75
C SER A 43 -1.54 -3.45 2.14
N SER A 44 -0.52 -3.35 3.00
CA SER A 44 -0.62 -3.79 4.39
C SER A 44 -1.64 -2.96 5.18
N LEU A 45 -1.69 -1.65 4.96
CA LEU A 45 -2.70 -0.81 5.61
C LEU A 45 -4.12 -1.23 5.19
N VAL A 46 -4.34 -1.50 3.90
CA VAL A 46 -5.61 -2.01 3.38
C VAL A 46 -5.99 -3.32 4.05
N SER A 47 -5.06 -4.28 4.12
CA SER A 47 -5.30 -5.57 4.79
C SER A 47 -5.66 -5.40 6.27
N ILE A 48 -4.97 -4.52 6.99
CA ILE A 48 -5.28 -4.18 8.39
C ILE A 48 -6.68 -3.55 8.49
N CYS A 49 -7.00 -2.57 7.64
CA CYS A 49 -8.30 -1.89 7.65
C CYS A 49 -9.46 -2.84 7.36
N LYS A 50 -9.29 -3.81 6.45
CA LYS A 50 -10.26 -4.86 6.16
C LYS A 50 -10.58 -5.67 7.42
N VAL A 51 -9.58 -6.10 8.18
CA VAL A 51 -9.77 -6.83 9.45
C VAL A 51 -10.43 -5.95 10.50
N LEU A 52 -10.04 -4.68 10.59
CA LEU A 52 -10.60 -3.72 11.54
C LEU A 52 -12.00 -3.20 11.15
N LYS A 53 -12.54 -3.62 9.99
CA LYS A 53 -13.82 -3.15 9.44
C LYS A 53 -13.89 -1.62 9.46
N THR A 54 -12.91 -1.00 8.83
CA THR A 54 -12.79 0.46 8.72
C THR A 54 -12.27 0.82 7.34
N ASP A 55 -12.63 2.00 6.86
CA ASP A 55 -12.17 2.51 5.58
C ASP A 55 -10.71 2.95 5.67
N VAL A 56 -9.90 2.55 4.68
CA VAL A 56 -8.50 2.97 4.57
C VAL A 56 -8.37 4.47 4.36
N GLY A 57 -9.33 5.09 3.69
CA GLY A 57 -9.40 6.54 3.47
C GLY A 57 -9.42 7.35 4.76
N THR A 58 -9.91 6.75 5.86
CA THR A 58 -9.84 7.35 7.19
C THR A 58 -8.40 7.63 7.61
N TYR A 59 -7.43 6.88 7.09
CA TYR A 59 -6.00 6.95 7.41
C TYR A 59 -5.16 7.60 6.31
N LEU A 60 -5.79 7.86 5.15
CA LEU A 60 -5.22 8.58 4.01
C LEU A 60 -5.94 9.93 3.88
N GLN A 61 -5.21 10.98 3.49
CA GLN A 61 -5.87 12.21 3.07
C GLN A 61 -6.40 11.98 1.65
N GLN A 62 -7.68 11.69 1.51
CA GLN A 62 -8.29 11.46 0.21
C GLN A 62 -8.99 12.69 -0.32
N PRO A 63 -8.72 13.11 -1.56
CA PRO A 63 -9.68 13.81 -2.38
C PRO A 63 -10.46 12.86 -3.27
N ARG A 64 -11.72 13.16 -3.43
CA ARG A 64 -12.65 12.45 -4.31
C ARG A 64 -12.25 12.66 -5.77
N ASN A 65 -11.68 11.65 -6.42
CA ASN A 65 -11.48 11.70 -7.86
C ASN A 65 -12.48 10.73 -8.54
N THR A 66 -13.64 11.25 -8.91
CA THR A 66 -14.64 10.54 -9.72
C THR A 66 -14.43 10.76 -11.22
N ASN A 67 -13.46 11.56 -11.61
CA ASN A 67 -13.18 11.85 -13.00
C ASN A 67 -12.51 10.65 -13.68
N ARG A 68 -13.05 10.22 -14.84
CA ARG A 68 -12.45 9.15 -15.66
C ARG A 68 -11.06 9.49 -16.23
N LEU A 69 -10.70 10.76 -16.25
CA LEU A 69 -9.42 11.26 -16.75
C LEU A 69 -8.53 11.68 -15.58
N SER A 70 -7.38 11.05 -15.47
CA SER A 70 -6.33 11.38 -14.50
C SER A 70 -5.16 12.07 -15.22
N ARG A 71 -4.96 13.35 -14.98
CA ARG A 71 -3.90 14.13 -15.61
C ARG A 71 -2.65 14.20 -14.76
N HIS A 72 -1.49 14.05 -15.39
CA HIS A 72 -0.21 14.31 -14.72
C HIS A 72 -0.18 15.76 -14.19
N GLY A 73 0.27 15.95 -12.96
CA GLY A 73 0.31 17.26 -12.30
C GLY A 73 -0.98 17.68 -11.59
N GLU A 74 -2.11 17.03 -11.88
CA GLU A 74 -3.37 17.22 -11.14
C GLU A 74 -3.63 16.12 -10.10
N ARG A 75 -2.83 15.05 -10.13
CA ARG A 75 -2.95 13.95 -9.18
C ARG A 75 -2.48 14.39 -7.81
N GLN A 76 -3.24 13.99 -6.82
CA GLN A 76 -2.78 14.18 -5.45
C GLN A 76 -1.78 13.11 -5.07
N VAL A 77 -0.74 13.56 -4.38
CA VAL A 77 0.28 12.69 -3.81
C VAL A 77 -0.16 12.31 -2.40
N TYR A 78 -0.27 11.03 -2.16
CA TYR A 78 -0.57 10.46 -0.86
C TYR A 78 0.70 9.96 -0.20
N SER A 79 0.86 10.27 1.06
CA SER A 79 1.78 9.58 1.94
C SER A 79 1.00 9.05 3.13
N LEU A 80 1.50 8.01 3.75
CA LEU A 80 0.92 7.52 4.99
C LEU A 80 1.20 8.57 6.09
N VAL A 81 0.13 9.09 6.68
CA VAL A 81 0.20 10.17 7.69
C VAL A 81 1.05 9.72 8.87
N GLY A 82 2.12 10.48 9.17
CA GLY A 82 2.99 10.22 10.31
C GLY A 82 4.10 9.19 10.04
N ALA A 83 4.46 8.97 8.77
CA ALA A 83 5.63 8.18 8.44
C ALA A 83 6.87 8.78 9.13
N PRO A 84 7.50 8.08 10.09
CA PRO A 84 8.73 8.58 10.68
C PRO A 84 9.80 8.56 9.58
N SER A 85 10.48 9.70 9.37
CA SER A 85 11.70 9.73 8.59
C SER A 85 12.74 8.89 9.34
N ARG A 86 12.93 7.63 8.93
CA ARG A 86 14.05 6.82 9.41
C ARG A 86 15.32 7.33 8.73
N ASN A 87 16.24 7.87 9.48
CA ASN A 87 17.55 8.33 9.01
C ASN A 87 17.51 9.36 7.86
N GLY A 88 16.49 10.25 7.82
CA GLY A 88 16.37 11.23 6.76
C GLY A 88 15.81 10.69 5.44
N ALA A 89 15.45 9.41 5.36
CA ALA A 89 14.83 8.82 4.17
C ALA A 89 13.42 9.41 3.95
N GLN A 90 13.11 9.73 2.70
CA GLN A 90 11.77 10.16 2.33
C GLN A 90 10.79 8.98 2.44
N PRO A 91 9.52 9.20 2.83
CA PRO A 91 8.51 8.16 2.80
C PRO A 91 8.15 7.81 1.36
N ILE A 92 7.72 6.56 1.13
CA ILE A 92 7.07 6.20 -0.13
C ILE A 92 5.80 7.03 -0.31
N THR A 93 5.55 7.46 -1.55
CA THR A 93 4.34 8.20 -1.88
C THR A 93 3.60 7.52 -3.03
N TYR A 94 2.31 7.79 -3.11
CA TYR A 94 1.41 7.18 -4.08
C TYR A 94 0.59 8.26 -4.78
N GLU A 95 0.33 8.08 -6.07
CA GLU A 95 -0.58 8.90 -6.85
C GLU A 95 -1.64 7.99 -7.47
N ARG A 96 -2.92 8.25 -7.20
CA ARG A 96 -3.99 7.44 -7.78
C ARG A 96 -4.13 7.71 -9.28
N VAL A 97 -4.09 6.64 -10.08
CA VAL A 97 -4.27 6.69 -11.54
C VAL A 97 -5.68 6.25 -11.93
N SER A 98 -6.20 5.19 -11.29
CA SER A 98 -7.54 4.68 -11.57
C SER A 98 -8.65 5.59 -11.05
N SER A 99 -9.76 5.66 -11.81
CA SER A 99 -10.97 6.38 -11.40
C SER A 99 -11.80 5.59 -10.39
N ASN A 100 -12.70 6.30 -9.70
CA ASN A 100 -13.67 5.69 -8.81
C ASN A 100 -15.03 5.58 -9.50
N PHE A 101 -15.52 4.36 -9.74
CA PHE A 101 -16.86 4.08 -10.23
C PHE A 101 -17.35 2.73 -9.68
N PRO A 102 -18.66 2.56 -9.50
CA PRO A 102 -19.22 1.31 -8.97
C PRO A 102 -18.88 0.10 -9.84
N GLY A 103 -18.51 -1.02 -9.22
CA GLY A 103 -18.20 -2.27 -9.91
C GLY A 103 -16.84 -2.31 -10.60
N ARG A 104 -15.94 -1.38 -10.33
CA ARG A 104 -14.55 -1.48 -10.78
C ARG A 104 -13.86 -2.69 -10.12
N HIS A 105 -13.06 -3.39 -10.89
CA HIS A 105 -12.24 -4.50 -10.39
C HIS A 105 -10.75 -4.15 -10.33
N MET A 106 -10.34 -3.11 -11.07
CA MET A 106 -8.94 -2.73 -11.22
C MET A 106 -8.66 -1.43 -10.49
N HIS A 107 -7.59 -1.43 -9.73
CA HIS A 107 -7.04 -0.27 -9.04
C HIS A 107 -5.63 -0.01 -9.56
N SER A 108 -5.22 1.25 -9.66
CA SER A 108 -3.87 1.57 -10.06
C SER A 108 -3.34 2.82 -9.38
N VAL A 109 -2.06 2.77 -9.01
CA VAL A 109 -1.32 3.86 -8.39
C VAL A 109 0.07 3.97 -8.99
N LEU A 110 0.57 5.17 -9.11
CA LEU A 110 2.00 5.39 -9.24
C LEU A 110 2.61 5.35 -7.85
N MET A 111 3.69 4.61 -7.71
CA MET A 111 4.50 4.47 -6.50
C MET A 111 5.80 5.24 -6.72
N ASN A 112 6.06 6.27 -5.93
CA ASN A 112 7.35 6.92 -5.86
C ASN A 112 8.14 6.25 -4.73
N ILE A 113 9.05 5.38 -5.08
CA ILE A 113 9.76 4.45 -4.18
C ILE A 113 11.14 5.03 -3.88
N PRO A 114 11.36 5.61 -2.68
CA PRO A 114 12.65 6.24 -2.36
C PRO A 114 13.77 5.22 -2.21
N ALA A 115 15.00 5.72 -2.31
CA ALA A 115 16.22 4.95 -2.08
C ALA A 115 16.16 4.19 -0.76
N GLY A 116 16.53 2.91 -0.78
CA GLY A 116 16.57 2.05 0.41
C GLY A 116 15.19 1.62 0.97
N TYR A 117 14.09 2.03 0.35
CA TYR A 117 12.76 1.58 0.78
C TYR A 117 12.60 0.07 0.58
N LYS A 118 12.08 -0.61 1.58
CA LYS A 118 11.68 -2.01 1.51
C LYS A 118 10.33 -2.18 2.17
N SER A 119 9.37 -2.76 1.42
CA SER A 119 8.08 -3.11 1.99
C SER A 119 8.20 -4.34 2.87
N GLU A 120 7.22 -4.56 3.71
CA GLU A 120 6.95 -5.83 4.36
C GLU A 120 6.53 -6.88 3.33
N VAL A 121 6.73 -8.16 3.68
CA VAL A 121 6.18 -9.29 2.90
C VAL A 121 4.70 -9.43 3.23
N ILE A 122 3.85 -9.43 2.22
CA ILE A 122 2.40 -9.62 2.36
C ILE A 122 1.90 -10.65 1.35
N ALA A 123 0.72 -11.18 1.61
CA ALA A 123 -0.08 -11.96 0.67
C ALA A 123 -1.55 -11.62 0.85
N HIS A 124 -2.31 -11.54 -0.24
CA HIS A 124 -3.74 -11.25 -0.21
C HIS A 124 -4.45 -11.84 -1.44
N ASP A 125 -5.78 -11.85 -1.43
CA ASP A 125 -6.55 -12.29 -2.60
C ASP A 125 -6.35 -11.35 -3.78
N GLY A 126 -6.49 -11.90 -4.99
CA GLY A 126 -6.44 -11.17 -6.25
C GLY A 126 -5.14 -11.35 -7.01
N GLU A 127 -4.87 -10.42 -7.88
CA GLU A 127 -3.68 -10.37 -8.72
C GLU A 127 -3.16 -8.94 -8.83
N GLU A 128 -1.88 -8.80 -9.09
CA GLU A 128 -1.24 -7.51 -9.29
C GLU A 128 -0.13 -7.54 -10.31
N MET A 129 0.07 -6.41 -10.96
CA MET A 129 1.15 -6.15 -11.88
C MET A 129 1.94 -4.94 -11.41
N LEU A 130 3.25 -5.07 -11.39
CA LEU A 130 4.19 -3.96 -11.19
C LEU A 130 4.91 -3.67 -12.51
N TYR A 131 4.83 -2.43 -13.00
CA TYR A 131 5.56 -1.96 -14.17
C TYR A 131 6.49 -0.82 -13.77
N VAL A 132 7.78 -0.95 -14.01
CA VAL A 132 8.77 0.09 -13.66
C VAL A 132 8.81 1.16 -14.75
N LEU A 133 8.50 2.39 -14.38
CA LEU A 133 8.54 3.56 -15.27
C LEU A 133 9.88 4.25 -15.28
N SER A 134 10.57 4.28 -14.14
CA SER A 134 11.87 4.92 -13.98
C SER A 134 12.63 4.33 -12.80
N GLY A 135 13.94 4.24 -12.93
CA GLY A 135 14.80 3.65 -11.90
C GLY A 135 14.80 2.12 -11.95
N GLU A 136 15.09 1.52 -10.81
CA GLU A 136 15.23 0.07 -10.65
C GLU A 136 14.71 -0.35 -9.27
N VAL A 137 14.05 -1.51 -9.20
CA VAL A 137 13.59 -2.12 -7.95
C VAL A 137 13.84 -3.63 -7.98
N THR A 138 13.97 -4.24 -6.81
CA THR A 138 13.89 -5.69 -6.65
C THR A 138 12.47 -6.06 -6.27
N SER A 139 11.82 -6.85 -7.08
CA SER A 139 10.59 -7.58 -6.72
C SER A 139 10.96 -8.92 -6.09
N ILE A 140 10.25 -9.31 -5.04
CA ILE A 140 10.44 -10.57 -4.32
C ILE A 140 9.09 -11.25 -4.25
N VAL A 141 8.94 -12.38 -4.96
CA VAL A 141 7.70 -13.16 -5.01
C VAL A 141 8.03 -14.64 -4.73
N ASN A 142 7.45 -15.24 -3.69
CA ASN A 142 7.75 -16.61 -3.27
C ASN A 142 9.25 -16.88 -3.15
N ASP A 143 10.00 -16.00 -2.50
CA ASP A 143 11.46 -16.06 -2.36
C ASP A 143 12.26 -15.93 -3.68
N ASN A 144 11.61 -15.79 -4.84
CA ASN A 144 12.27 -15.43 -6.08
C ASN A 144 12.52 -13.92 -6.12
N HIS A 145 13.74 -13.56 -6.43
CA HIS A 145 14.18 -12.17 -6.54
C HIS A 145 14.37 -11.80 -8.00
N ALA A 146 13.65 -10.80 -8.47
CA ALA A 146 13.80 -10.23 -9.81
C ALA A 146 14.18 -8.76 -9.70
N ILE A 147 15.25 -8.36 -10.40
CA ILE A 147 15.59 -6.94 -10.56
C ILE A 147 14.82 -6.44 -11.78
N LEU A 148 13.95 -5.47 -11.56
CA LEU A 148 13.13 -4.84 -12.59
C LEU A 148 13.69 -3.45 -12.88
N GLN A 149 14.01 -3.21 -14.14
CA GLN A 149 14.47 -1.92 -14.66
C GLN A 149 13.34 -1.19 -15.38
N ALA A 150 13.54 0.07 -15.72
CA ALA A 150 12.56 0.85 -16.48
C ALA A 150 12.14 0.12 -17.77
N GLY A 151 10.86 -0.13 -17.93
CA GLY A 151 10.26 -0.91 -19.02
C GLY A 151 9.94 -2.35 -18.67
N ASP A 152 10.45 -2.89 -17.56
CA ASP A 152 10.13 -4.23 -17.11
C ASP A 152 8.79 -4.27 -16.36
N ALA A 153 8.12 -5.43 -16.45
CA ALA A 153 6.90 -5.72 -15.72
C ALA A 153 6.94 -7.13 -15.11
N GLU A 154 6.30 -7.26 -13.96
CA GLU A 154 6.01 -8.55 -13.34
C GLU A 154 4.52 -8.62 -12.99
N HIS A 155 3.87 -9.74 -13.28
CA HIS A 155 2.46 -10.00 -13.00
C HIS A 155 2.31 -11.36 -12.31
N PHE A 156 1.62 -11.39 -11.18
CA PHE A 156 1.47 -12.60 -10.37
C PHE A 156 0.18 -12.59 -9.55
N PRO A 157 -0.30 -13.77 -9.12
CA PRO A 157 -1.36 -13.87 -8.13
C PRO A 157 -0.88 -13.33 -6.78
N SER A 158 -1.59 -12.37 -6.21
CA SER A 158 -1.20 -11.73 -4.95
C SER A 158 -1.29 -12.64 -3.72
N THR A 159 -1.82 -13.86 -3.90
CA THR A 159 -1.75 -14.94 -2.89
C THR A 159 -0.33 -15.46 -2.66
N HIS A 160 0.59 -15.20 -3.57
CA HIS A 160 2.02 -15.44 -3.38
C HIS A 160 2.59 -14.38 -2.42
N PRO A 161 3.32 -14.76 -1.36
CA PRO A 161 4.05 -13.81 -0.52
C PRO A 161 4.95 -12.93 -1.36
N HIS A 162 4.80 -11.61 -1.26
CA HIS A 162 5.53 -10.67 -2.09
C HIS A 162 5.93 -9.41 -1.34
N SER A 163 6.98 -8.76 -1.85
CA SER A 163 7.48 -7.47 -1.37
C SER A 163 8.28 -6.75 -2.45
N VAL A 164 8.46 -5.45 -2.31
CA VAL A 164 9.29 -4.62 -3.20
C VAL A 164 10.39 -3.93 -2.41
N TRP A 165 11.57 -3.85 -3.00
CA TRP A 165 12.73 -3.19 -2.41
C TRP A 165 13.45 -2.31 -3.44
N ASN A 166 13.54 -1.03 -3.17
CA ASN A 166 14.47 -0.15 -3.90
C ASN A 166 15.84 -0.24 -3.22
N HIS A 167 16.69 -1.12 -3.74
CA HIS A 167 18.04 -1.34 -3.22
C HIS A 167 19.04 -0.29 -3.70
N THR A 168 18.62 0.65 -4.55
CA THR A 168 19.46 1.68 -5.16
C THR A 168 19.57 2.94 -4.30
N GLN A 169 20.36 3.91 -4.75
CA GLN A 169 20.52 5.22 -4.10
C GLN A 169 19.65 6.31 -4.73
N SER A 170 18.82 5.94 -5.72
CA SER A 170 17.95 6.87 -6.45
C SER A 170 16.48 6.52 -6.28
N MET A 171 15.60 7.50 -6.50
CA MET A 171 14.15 7.27 -6.56
C MET A 171 13.82 6.33 -7.73
N ALA A 172 12.95 5.36 -7.50
CA ALA A 172 12.30 4.59 -8.54
C ALA A 172 10.81 4.96 -8.63
N ILE A 173 10.25 4.89 -9.84
CA ILE A 173 8.82 5.12 -10.08
C ILE A 173 8.25 3.87 -10.75
N ALA A 174 7.22 3.30 -10.14
CA ALA A 174 6.54 2.14 -10.68
C ALA A 174 5.02 2.37 -10.75
N LEU A 175 4.38 1.80 -11.76
CA LEU A 175 2.93 1.67 -11.83
C LEU A 175 2.54 0.33 -11.24
N TRP A 176 1.78 0.37 -10.15
CA TRP A 176 1.10 -0.79 -9.60
C TRP A 176 -0.33 -0.84 -10.13
N VAL A 177 -0.75 -2.00 -10.60
CA VAL A 177 -2.13 -2.29 -11.04
C VAL A 177 -2.54 -3.59 -10.39
N GLY A 178 -3.71 -3.63 -9.75
CA GLY A 178 -4.19 -4.85 -9.12
C GLY A 178 -5.68 -4.83 -8.83
N THR A 179 -6.16 -5.96 -8.36
CA THR A 179 -7.58 -6.17 -8.01
C THR A 179 -7.87 -5.93 -6.54
N GLN A 180 -6.83 -5.75 -5.71
CA GLN A 180 -7.03 -5.35 -4.31
C GLN A 180 -7.61 -3.93 -4.25
N GLU A 181 -8.71 -3.76 -3.53
CA GLU A 181 -9.30 -2.46 -3.31
C GLU A 181 -8.41 -1.61 -2.38
N LEU A 182 -7.66 -0.69 -2.97
CA LEU A 182 -6.74 0.20 -2.24
C LEU A 182 -7.44 1.40 -1.56
N PHE A 183 -8.62 1.76 -2.05
CA PHE A 183 -9.39 2.91 -1.59
C PHE A 183 -10.83 2.48 -1.47
N GLY A 184 -11.39 2.44 -0.27
CA GLY A 184 -12.74 1.96 0.00
C GLY A 184 -13.81 2.54 -0.94
N GLU A 185 -14.88 1.78 -1.20
CA GLU A 185 -16.05 2.33 -1.85
C GLU A 185 -16.69 3.34 -0.91
N GLU A 186 -16.82 4.58 -1.37
CA GLU A 186 -17.68 5.52 -0.67
C GLU A 186 -19.13 5.03 -0.84
N SER A 187 -19.79 4.76 0.27
CA SER A 187 -21.26 4.64 0.25
C SER A 187 -21.84 5.92 -0.36
N PRO A 188 -22.78 5.84 -1.31
CA PRO A 188 -23.32 7.02 -1.96
C PRO A 188 -24.20 7.90 -1.07
N ASP A 189 -24.35 7.59 0.23
CA ASP A 189 -25.22 8.31 1.14
C ASP A 189 -24.55 8.54 2.51
N GLU A 190 -24.03 9.74 2.71
CA GLU A 190 -24.16 10.56 3.92
C GLU A 190 -23.90 12.04 3.59
#